data_958a531ef3b5ac2894c0fda149727671
#
_entry.id   958a531ef3b5ac2894c0fda149727671
#
_cell.length_a   1.000
_cell.length_b   1.000
_cell.length_c   1.000
_cell.angle_alpha   90.00
_cell.angle_beta   90.00
_cell.angle_gamma   90.00
#
_symmetry.space_group_name_H-M   'P 1'
#
loop_
_entity.id
_entity.type
_entity.pdbx_description
1 polymer ?
#
loop_
_entity_poly.entity_id
_entity_poly.type
_entity_poly.pdbx_seq_one_letter_code
_entity_poly.pdbx_strand_id
1 'polypeptide(L)'
;MIFQVDKQEVFASDGGKGIDVNKDTIILLHGSGLSHIVWSLTEQYLSNQDCNVLSLDLPGHGNSQGKCLSSIEQIADWIEKVLNVLNISKVSILGHSQGCLEALEFYYKYPGKVQKLIFVGGSYKMPVNQDLIDFAIAGDDQAVKLMMKWGYENSKKFIGGNPVEKIINSPR
;
A
#
# COMPACT_ATOMS: atom_id res chain seq x y z
N MET A 1 10.42 9.70 -2.81
CA MET A 1 10.48 10.27 -4.17
C MET A 1 9.10 10.70 -4.67
N ILE A 2 9.04 11.69 -5.60
CA ILE A 2 7.80 12.12 -6.25
C ILE A 2 7.99 11.99 -7.75
N PHE A 3 6.99 11.45 -8.45
CA PHE A 3 6.97 11.29 -9.91
C PHE A 3 5.53 11.43 -10.42
N GLN A 4 5.32 11.36 -11.75
CA GLN A 4 3.99 11.57 -12.32
C GLN A 4 3.46 10.31 -13.02
N VAL A 5 2.20 9.96 -12.73
CA VAL A 5 1.44 8.95 -13.44
C VAL A 5 0.10 9.57 -13.86
N ASP A 6 -0.24 9.51 -15.15
CA ASP A 6 -1.46 10.11 -15.71
C ASP A 6 -1.64 11.61 -15.33
N LYS A 7 -0.54 12.38 -15.29
CA LYS A 7 -0.51 13.81 -14.90
C LYS A 7 -0.86 14.07 -13.42
N GLN A 8 -0.86 13.06 -12.57
CA GLN A 8 -1.02 13.19 -11.12
C GLN A 8 0.30 12.91 -10.43
N GLU A 9 0.61 13.68 -9.39
CA GLU A 9 1.79 13.42 -8.56
C GLU A 9 1.56 12.16 -7.72
N VAL A 10 2.53 11.27 -7.79
CA VAL A 10 2.60 10.03 -7.02
C VAL A 10 3.77 10.11 -6.07
N PHE A 11 3.52 9.76 -4.84
CA PHE A 11 4.54 9.63 -3.81
C PHE A 11 4.88 8.15 -3.58
N ALA A 12 6.18 7.87 -3.52
CA ALA A 12 6.72 6.63 -3.00
C ALA A 12 7.84 6.95 -2.01
N SER A 13 7.80 6.31 -0.84
CA SER A 13 8.96 6.30 0.04
C SER A 13 9.96 5.25 -0.47
N ASP A 14 11.24 5.65 -0.58
CA ASP A 14 12.33 4.86 -1.16
C ASP A 14 13.51 4.66 -0.19
N GLY A 15 13.25 4.87 1.11
CA GLY A 15 14.28 4.84 2.13
C GLY A 15 15.36 5.92 1.95
N GLY A 16 15.09 6.95 1.11
CA GLY A 16 16.02 8.03 0.81
C GLY A 16 17.18 7.65 -0.13
N LYS A 17 17.09 6.52 -0.83
CA LYS A 17 18.19 5.97 -1.65
C LYS A 17 18.01 6.12 -3.15
N GLY A 18 16.78 6.42 -3.60
CA GLY A 18 16.45 6.42 -5.02
C GLY A 18 16.38 5.00 -5.61
N ILE A 19 16.30 4.94 -6.95
CA ILE A 19 16.23 3.68 -7.70
C ILE A 19 17.56 3.43 -8.42
N ASP A 20 18.18 2.29 -8.16
CA ASP A 20 19.28 1.75 -8.94
C ASP A 20 18.73 0.73 -9.93
N VAL A 21 18.84 1.01 -11.23
CA VAL A 21 18.30 0.15 -12.30
C VAL A 21 18.94 -1.25 -12.37
N ASN A 22 20.08 -1.45 -11.71
CA ASN A 22 20.78 -2.73 -11.66
C ASN A 22 20.33 -3.64 -10.50
N LYS A 23 19.45 -3.14 -9.63
CA LYS A 23 18.98 -3.87 -8.46
C LYS A 23 17.55 -4.36 -8.61
N ASP A 24 17.27 -5.49 -7.97
CA ASP A 24 15.90 -5.97 -7.81
C ASP A 24 15.06 -4.93 -7.04
N THR A 25 13.81 -4.79 -7.45
CA THR A 25 12.88 -3.83 -6.82
C THR A 25 11.80 -4.56 -6.06
N ILE A 26 11.50 -4.07 -4.86
CA ILE A 26 10.38 -4.50 -4.03
C ILE A 26 9.43 -3.34 -3.89
N ILE A 27 8.16 -3.50 -4.27
CA ILE A 27 7.10 -2.55 -3.95
C ILE A 27 6.30 -3.02 -2.75
N LEU A 28 5.90 -2.07 -1.90
CA LEU A 28 5.12 -2.27 -0.70
C LEU A 28 3.76 -1.60 -0.89
N LEU A 29 2.68 -2.40 -0.87
CA LEU A 29 1.30 -1.96 -1.06
C LEU A 29 0.57 -1.96 0.28
N HIS A 30 0.08 -0.80 0.70
CA HIS A 30 -0.65 -0.64 1.95
C HIS A 30 -2.09 -1.18 1.87
N GLY A 31 -2.75 -1.34 3.01
CA GLY A 31 -4.16 -1.72 3.09
C GLY A 31 -5.11 -0.53 2.95
N SER A 32 -6.42 -0.82 2.96
CA SER A 32 -7.49 0.17 2.83
C SER A 32 -7.33 1.32 3.81
N GLY A 33 -7.43 2.57 3.32
CA GLY A 33 -7.39 3.78 4.14
C GLY A 33 -6.04 4.06 4.80
N LEU A 34 -4.97 3.35 4.43
CA LEU A 34 -3.63 3.52 4.96
C LEU A 34 -2.73 4.29 3.97
N SER A 35 -1.43 4.32 4.23
CA SER A 35 -0.42 4.94 3.38
C SER A 35 0.93 4.21 3.54
N HIS A 36 1.97 4.68 2.82
CA HIS A 36 3.34 4.17 2.96
C HIS A 36 3.84 4.07 4.42
N ILE A 37 3.30 4.89 5.32
CA ILE A 37 3.74 4.97 6.73
C ILE A 37 3.66 3.60 7.44
N VAL A 38 2.71 2.74 7.07
CA VAL A 38 2.59 1.40 7.69
C VAL A 38 3.81 0.52 7.44
N TRP A 39 4.60 0.86 6.43
CA TRP A 39 5.79 0.14 6.04
C TRP A 39 7.11 0.69 6.60
N SER A 40 7.08 1.79 7.38
CA SER A 40 8.28 2.54 7.77
C SER A 40 9.40 1.65 8.34
N LEU A 41 9.09 0.70 9.22
CA LEU A 41 10.09 -0.21 9.80
C LEU A 41 10.55 -1.26 8.79
N THR A 42 9.63 -1.81 7.98
CA THR A 42 9.95 -2.79 6.94
C THR A 42 10.78 -2.15 5.84
N GLU A 43 10.42 -0.95 5.41
CA GLU A 43 11.16 -0.15 4.44
C GLU A 43 12.58 0.15 4.94
N GLN A 44 12.71 0.62 6.19
CA GLN A 44 14.01 0.88 6.81
C GLN A 44 14.91 -0.36 6.82
N TYR A 45 14.35 -1.53 7.12
CA TYR A 45 15.09 -2.79 7.07
C TYR A 45 15.49 -3.16 5.64
N LEU A 46 14.53 -3.18 4.72
CA LEU A 46 14.74 -3.60 3.34
C LEU A 46 15.66 -2.65 2.57
N SER A 47 15.56 -1.34 2.81
CA SER A 47 16.43 -0.35 2.17
C SER A 47 17.91 -0.51 2.54
N ASN A 48 18.23 -1.23 3.62
CA ASN A 48 19.59 -1.57 3.98
C ASN A 48 20.07 -2.90 3.35
N GLN A 49 19.21 -3.57 2.59
CA GLN A 49 19.56 -4.74 1.78
C GLN A 49 19.98 -4.30 0.37
N ASP A 50 20.48 -5.23 -0.43
CA ASP A 50 20.89 -4.95 -1.81
C ASP A 50 19.69 -5.00 -2.78
N CYS A 51 18.71 -4.12 -2.57
CA CYS A 51 17.51 -4.00 -3.40
C CYS A 51 16.95 -2.56 -3.34
N ASN A 52 16.18 -2.19 -4.36
CA ASN A 52 15.32 -1.02 -4.31
C ASN A 52 14.05 -1.33 -3.51
N VAL A 53 13.60 -0.36 -2.73
CA VAL A 53 12.32 -0.46 -2.00
C VAL A 53 11.46 0.73 -2.35
N LEU A 54 10.19 0.49 -2.66
CA LEU A 54 9.22 1.54 -2.96
C LEU A 54 7.94 1.28 -2.16
N SER A 55 7.74 2.04 -1.09
CA SER A 55 6.47 2.06 -0.36
C SER A 55 5.53 3.04 -1.04
N LEU A 56 4.61 2.53 -1.86
CA LEU A 56 3.72 3.37 -2.67
C LEU A 56 2.57 3.94 -1.84
N ASP A 57 2.27 5.23 -2.04
CA ASP A 57 0.95 5.77 -1.72
C ASP A 57 0.04 5.62 -2.94
N LEU A 58 -1.07 4.92 -2.79
CA LEU A 58 -2.08 4.77 -3.85
C LEU A 58 -2.72 6.13 -4.18
N PRO A 59 -3.32 6.33 -5.37
CA PRO A 59 -4.06 7.54 -5.70
C PRO A 59 -5.08 7.91 -4.62
N GLY A 60 -5.07 9.16 -4.18
CA GLY A 60 -5.94 9.67 -3.12
C GLY A 60 -5.58 9.21 -1.70
N HIS A 61 -4.39 8.61 -1.50
CA HIS A 61 -3.88 8.20 -0.20
C HIS A 61 -2.53 8.88 0.09
N GLY A 62 -2.26 9.09 1.37
CA GLY A 62 -0.99 9.64 1.85
C GLY A 62 -0.62 10.96 1.16
N ASN A 63 0.51 10.97 0.50
CA ASN A 63 1.04 12.14 -0.23
C ASN A 63 0.76 12.06 -1.74
N SER A 64 0.09 11.03 -2.25
CA SER A 64 -0.27 10.91 -3.67
C SER A 64 -1.52 11.69 -3.99
N GLN A 65 -1.49 12.38 -5.13
CA GLN A 65 -2.63 13.11 -5.67
C GLN A 65 -3.64 12.17 -6.35
N GLY A 66 -4.76 12.77 -6.77
CA GLY A 66 -5.79 12.10 -7.54
C GLY A 66 -6.96 11.60 -6.67
N LYS A 67 -7.86 10.86 -7.31
CA LYS A 67 -9.00 10.21 -6.64
C LYS A 67 -8.67 8.76 -6.36
N CYS A 68 -9.20 8.23 -5.26
CA CYS A 68 -9.14 6.80 -5.00
C CYS A 68 -9.66 6.01 -6.20
N LEU A 69 -8.94 4.96 -6.56
CA LEU A 69 -9.39 4.03 -7.59
C LEU A 69 -10.50 3.14 -7.02
N SER A 70 -11.48 2.82 -7.85
CA SER A 70 -12.72 2.18 -7.42
C SER A 70 -12.71 0.65 -7.50
N SER A 71 -11.65 0.06 -8.07
CA SER A 71 -11.54 -1.40 -8.15
C SER A 71 -10.07 -1.87 -8.08
N ILE A 72 -9.89 -3.11 -7.67
CA ILE A 72 -8.57 -3.77 -7.58
C ILE A 72 -7.93 -3.87 -8.97
N GLU A 73 -8.73 -4.08 -10.03
CA GLU A 73 -8.27 -4.14 -11.42
C GLU A 73 -7.68 -2.80 -11.88
N GLN A 74 -8.31 -1.68 -11.48
CA GLN A 74 -7.78 -0.34 -11.77
C GLN A 74 -6.47 -0.08 -11.04
N ILE A 75 -6.35 -0.56 -9.80
CA ILE A 75 -5.10 -0.44 -9.02
C ILE A 75 -3.99 -1.25 -9.69
N ALA A 76 -4.28 -2.47 -10.15
CA ALA A 76 -3.30 -3.29 -10.87
C ALA A 76 -2.81 -2.58 -12.15
N ASP A 77 -3.71 -1.99 -12.95
CA ASP A 77 -3.34 -1.23 -14.14
C ASP A 77 -2.54 0.04 -13.79
N TRP A 78 -2.85 0.67 -12.67
CA TRP A 78 -2.10 1.82 -12.20
C TRP A 78 -0.68 1.42 -11.73
N ILE A 79 -0.52 0.29 -11.03
CA ILE A 79 0.81 -0.24 -10.66
C ILE A 79 1.65 -0.48 -11.92
N GLU A 80 1.06 -1.02 -13.00
CA GLU A 80 1.74 -1.21 -14.27
C GLU A 80 2.28 0.11 -14.84
N LYS A 81 1.48 1.19 -14.77
CA LYS A 81 1.91 2.52 -15.20
C LYS A 81 3.05 3.06 -14.32
N VAL A 82 2.98 2.85 -13.00
CA VAL A 82 4.08 3.20 -12.08
C VAL A 82 5.38 2.54 -12.50
N LEU A 83 5.36 1.23 -12.73
CA LEU A 83 6.56 0.49 -13.12
C LEU A 83 7.12 0.99 -14.47
N ASN A 84 6.25 1.30 -15.43
CA ASN A 84 6.68 1.82 -16.72
C ASN A 84 7.31 3.22 -16.60
N VAL A 85 6.73 4.13 -15.81
CA VAL A 85 7.29 5.47 -15.56
C VAL A 85 8.68 5.37 -14.89
N LEU A 86 8.86 4.41 -13.99
CA LEU A 86 10.11 4.20 -13.27
C LEU A 86 11.10 3.28 -14.02
N ASN A 87 10.74 2.81 -15.22
CA ASN A 87 11.53 1.87 -16.03
C ASN A 87 11.87 0.56 -15.28
N ILE A 88 10.96 0.07 -14.44
CA ILE A 88 11.10 -1.18 -13.72
C ILE A 88 10.45 -2.31 -14.52
N SER A 89 11.26 -3.26 -14.98
CA SER A 89 10.77 -4.37 -15.81
C SER A 89 10.15 -5.51 -15.00
N LYS A 90 10.68 -5.77 -13.80
CA LYS A 90 10.21 -6.83 -12.89
C LYS A 90 10.27 -6.37 -11.45
N VAL A 91 9.36 -6.88 -10.63
CA VAL A 91 9.17 -6.44 -9.26
C VAL A 91 8.76 -7.59 -8.34
N SER A 92 9.25 -7.58 -7.11
CA SER A 92 8.64 -8.32 -6.00
C SER A 92 7.58 -7.43 -5.34
N ILE A 93 6.44 -7.98 -4.94
CA ILE A 93 5.35 -7.22 -4.34
C ILE A 93 5.06 -7.76 -2.95
N LEU A 94 5.07 -6.89 -1.96
CA LEU A 94 4.65 -7.16 -0.61
C LEU A 94 3.37 -6.37 -0.34
N GLY A 95 2.25 -7.07 -0.19
CA GLY A 95 0.94 -6.46 0.07
C GLY A 95 0.46 -6.71 1.49
N HIS A 96 -0.16 -5.70 2.09
CA HIS A 96 -0.84 -5.79 3.38
C HIS A 96 -2.35 -5.66 3.19
N SER A 97 -3.12 -6.58 3.77
CA SER A 97 -4.60 -6.53 3.73
C SER A 97 -5.10 -6.40 2.29
N GLN A 98 -5.79 -5.31 1.92
CA GLN A 98 -6.23 -5.03 0.55
C GLN A 98 -5.07 -5.10 -0.46
N GLY A 99 -3.87 -4.65 -0.08
CA GLY A 99 -2.68 -4.73 -0.92
C GLY A 99 -2.32 -6.15 -1.35
N CYS A 100 -2.78 -7.18 -0.64
CA CYS A 100 -2.64 -8.58 -1.07
C CYS A 100 -3.50 -8.88 -2.31
N LEU A 101 -4.74 -8.36 -2.35
CA LEU A 101 -5.63 -8.51 -3.51
C LEU A 101 -5.08 -7.76 -4.73
N GLU A 102 -4.55 -6.57 -4.50
CA GLU A 102 -3.91 -5.74 -5.53
C GLU A 102 -2.70 -6.46 -6.15
N ALA A 103 -1.84 -7.03 -5.29
CA ALA A 103 -0.69 -7.80 -5.71
C ALA A 103 -1.09 -9.06 -6.51
N LEU A 104 -2.14 -9.74 -6.08
CA LEU A 104 -2.66 -10.93 -6.75
C LEU A 104 -3.25 -10.59 -8.12
N GLU A 105 -4.06 -9.53 -8.21
CA GLU A 105 -4.64 -9.05 -9.47
C GLU A 105 -3.55 -8.56 -10.42
N PHE A 106 -2.53 -7.86 -9.90
CA PHE A 106 -1.38 -7.46 -10.71
C PHE A 106 -0.65 -8.67 -11.30
N TYR A 107 -0.41 -9.72 -10.50
CA TYR A 107 0.18 -10.94 -11.00
C TYR A 107 -0.70 -11.62 -12.06
N TYR A 108 -2.01 -11.67 -11.85
CA TYR A 108 -2.95 -12.25 -12.80
C TYR A 108 -2.89 -11.55 -14.17
N LYS A 109 -2.84 -10.21 -14.18
CA LYS A 109 -2.79 -9.39 -15.41
C LYS A 109 -1.40 -9.34 -16.05
N TYR A 110 -0.35 -9.29 -15.22
CA TYR A 110 1.04 -9.03 -15.65
C TYR A 110 2.03 -10.06 -15.09
N PRO A 111 1.83 -11.37 -15.30
CA PRO A 111 2.64 -12.40 -14.65
C PRO A 111 4.13 -12.31 -14.98
N GLY A 112 4.48 -11.84 -16.19
CA GLY A 112 5.86 -11.64 -16.62
C GLY A 112 6.63 -10.55 -15.88
N LYS A 113 5.92 -9.66 -15.15
CA LYS A 113 6.52 -8.56 -14.39
C LYS A 113 6.71 -8.87 -12.90
N VAL A 114 6.25 -10.00 -12.42
CA VAL A 114 6.31 -10.36 -11.00
C VAL A 114 7.37 -11.42 -10.75
N GLN A 115 8.28 -11.14 -9.82
CA GLN A 115 9.28 -12.09 -9.35
C GLN A 115 8.76 -12.88 -8.14
N LYS A 116 8.19 -12.19 -7.14
CA LYS A 116 7.68 -12.78 -5.89
C LYS A 116 6.46 -12.03 -5.41
N LEU A 117 5.55 -12.75 -4.75
CA LEU A 117 4.43 -12.19 -4.00
C LEU A 117 4.58 -12.54 -2.53
N ILE A 118 4.40 -11.55 -1.66
CA ILE A 118 4.43 -11.71 -0.21
C ILE A 118 3.17 -11.09 0.35
N PHE A 119 2.41 -11.85 1.12
CA PHE A 119 1.13 -11.44 1.69
C PHE A 119 1.22 -11.30 3.21
N VAL A 120 0.78 -10.16 3.72
CA VAL A 120 0.73 -9.86 5.15
C VAL A 120 -0.70 -9.51 5.55
N GLY A 121 -1.29 -10.30 6.45
CA GLY A 121 -2.63 -10.04 6.95
C GLY A 121 -3.72 -10.02 5.89
N GLY A 122 -3.57 -10.82 4.84
CA GLY A 122 -4.51 -10.89 3.73
C GLY A 122 -4.82 -12.31 3.28
N SER A 123 -5.81 -12.43 2.41
CA SER A 123 -6.27 -13.68 1.81
C SER A 123 -6.68 -13.43 0.36
N TYR A 124 -6.80 -14.49 -0.42
CA TYR A 124 -7.30 -14.42 -1.80
C TYR A 124 -8.76 -13.94 -1.91
N LYS A 125 -9.50 -13.97 -0.81
CA LYS A 125 -10.87 -13.48 -0.70
C LYS A 125 -11.05 -12.82 0.66
N MET A 126 -11.42 -11.55 0.67
CA MET A 126 -11.66 -10.76 1.87
C MET A 126 -13.03 -10.09 1.76
N PRO A 127 -14.12 -10.75 2.19
CA PRO A 127 -15.44 -10.13 2.20
C PRO A 127 -15.45 -8.96 3.18
N VAL A 128 -16.02 -7.83 2.74
CA VAL A 128 -16.18 -6.64 3.57
C VAL A 128 -17.55 -6.66 4.24
N ASN A 129 -17.60 -6.35 5.54
CA ASN A 129 -18.86 -6.23 6.28
C ASN A 129 -19.68 -5.05 5.74
N GLN A 130 -20.99 -5.24 5.60
CA GLN A 130 -21.89 -4.23 5.02
C GLN A 130 -21.92 -2.95 5.87
N ASP A 131 -21.91 -3.06 7.21
CA ASP A 131 -21.90 -1.88 8.08
C ASP A 131 -20.65 -1.02 7.83
N LEU A 132 -19.48 -1.66 7.58
CA LEU A 132 -18.26 -0.91 7.25
C LEU A 132 -18.41 -0.15 5.94
N ILE A 133 -19.02 -0.78 4.92
CA ILE A 133 -19.28 -0.13 3.62
C ILE A 133 -20.23 1.06 3.83
N ASP A 134 -21.31 0.88 4.56
CA ASP A 134 -22.33 1.90 4.79
C ASP A 134 -21.75 3.10 5.54
N PHE A 135 -20.96 2.86 6.60
CA PHE A 135 -20.27 3.94 7.33
C PHE A 135 -19.24 4.65 6.45
N ALA A 136 -18.49 3.90 5.62
CA ALA A 136 -17.50 4.49 4.72
C ALA A 136 -18.16 5.38 3.67
N ILE A 137 -19.30 4.96 3.09
CA ILE A 137 -20.08 5.76 2.13
C ILE A 137 -20.64 7.02 2.78
N ALA A 138 -21.11 6.91 4.04
CA ALA A 138 -21.61 8.04 4.80
C ALA A 138 -20.50 9.02 5.27
N GLY A 139 -19.22 8.67 5.11
CA GLY A 139 -18.10 9.45 5.66
C GLY A 139 -18.06 9.43 7.20
N ASP A 140 -18.64 8.40 7.83
CA ASP A 140 -18.72 8.26 9.28
C ASP A 140 -17.41 7.67 9.83
N ASP A 141 -16.87 8.31 10.88
CA ASP A 141 -15.67 7.87 11.59
C ASP A 141 -15.82 6.45 12.21
N GLN A 142 -17.04 5.94 12.31
CA GLN A 142 -17.29 4.56 12.73
C GLN A 142 -16.67 3.54 11.78
N ALA A 143 -16.54 3.85 10.48
CA ALA A 143 -15.83 2.99 9.53
C ALA A 143 -14.39 2.74 10.00
N VAL A 144 -13.68 3.81 10.38
CA VAL A 144 -12.31 3.72 10.89
C VAL A 144 -12.26 2.94 12.20
N LYS A 145 -13.19 3.21 13.13
CA LYS A 145 -13.25 2.50 14.42
C LYS A 145 -13.47 0.99 14.26
N LEU A 146 -14.33 0.58 13.31
CA LEU A 146 -14.58 -0.82 13.02
C LEU A 146 -13.34 -1.49 12.40
N MET A 147 -12.71 -0.87 11.42
CA MET A 147 -11.45 -1.38 10.85
C MET A 147 -10.38 -1.55 11.92
N MET A 148 -10.29 -0.59 12.83
CA MET A 148 -9.37 -0.62 13.96
C MET A 148 -9.65 -1.77 14.91
N LYS A 149 -10.92 -1.95 15.28
CA LYS A 149 -11.35 -3.02 16.17
C LYS A 149 -11.00 -4.39 15.60
N TRP A 150 -11.25 -4.62 14.32
CA TRP A 150 -11.00 -5.94 13.71
C TRP A 150 -9.52 -6.18 13.38
N GLY A 151 -8.82 -5.17 12.91
CA GLY A 151 -7.41 -5.29 12.54
C GLY A 151 -6.46 -5.32 13.75
N TYR A 152 -6.87 -4.71 14.88
CA TYR A 152 -5.99 -4.46 16.01
C TYR A 152 -6.62 -4.79 17.38
N GLU A 153 -7.52 -5.73 17.46
CA GLU A 153 -8.26 -6.08 18.69
C GLU A 153 -7.36 -6.36 19.90
N ASN A 154 -6.11 -6.74 19.67
CA ASN A 154 -5.10 -6.96 20.69
C ASN A 154 -3.99 -5.88 20.75
N SER A 155 -4.22 -4.72 20.16
CA SER A 155 -3.20 -3.64 20.07
C SER A 155 -2.68 -3.12 21.41
N LYS A 156 -3.40 -3.36 22.51
CA LYS A 156 -2.95 -3.05 23.90
C LYS A 156 -1.68 -3.80 24.32
N LYS A 157 -1.25 -4.83 23.56
CA LYS A 157 -0.03 -5.60 23.83
C LYS A 157 1.22 -5.05 23.13
N PHE A 158 1.10 -4.02 22.28
CA PHE A 158 2.27 -3.43 21.63
C PHE A 158 3.02 -2.50 22.60
N ILE A 159 4.30 -2.81 22.83
CA ILE A 159 5.21 -1.95 23.57
C ILE A 159 5.41 -0.66 22.75
N GLY A 160 5.01 0.49 23.30
CA GLY A 160 5.17 1.78 22.62
C GLY A 160 3.87 2.49 22.19
N GLY A 161 2.71 1.96 22.57
CA GLY A 161 1.41 2.53 22.26
C GLY A 161 0.85 2.04 20.92
N ASN A 162 -0.43 2.29 20.71
CA ASN A 162 -1.14 1.88 19.50
C ASN A 162 -0.67 2.75 18.32
N PRO A 163 0.03 2.20 17.31
CA PRO A 163 0.49 2.98 16.16
C PRO A 163 -0.66 3.67 15.41
N VAL A 164 -1.87 3.18 15.58
CA VAL A 164 -3.05 3.67 14.89
C VAL A 164 -3.68 4.86 15.60
N GLU A 165 -3.59 4.98 16.94
CA GLU A 165 -3.97 6.22 17.65
C GLU A 165 -3.13 7.41 17.16
N LYS A 166 -1.88 7.15 16.76
CA LYS A 166 -1.03 8.18 16.16
C LYS A 166 -1.49 8.59 14.76
N ILE A 167 -2.05 7.66 13.96
CA ILE A 167 -2.56 7.94 12.62
C ILE A 167 -3.87 8.72 12.70
N ILE A 168 -4.78 8.35 13.61
CA ILE A 168 -6.08 9.02 13.78
C ILE A 168 -5.92 10.44 14.35
N ASN A 169 -4.95 10.65 15.22
CA ASN A 169 -4.72 11.94 15.89
C ASN A 169 -3.71 12.84 15.14
N SER A 170 -3.25 12.46 13.96
CA SER A 170 -2.46 13.33 13.10
C SER A 170 -3.36 14.42 12.51
N PRO A 171 -2.99 15.70 12.58
CA PRO A 171 -3.75 16.77 11.93
C PRO A 171 -3.82 16.51 10.43
N ARG A 172 -5.01 16.59 9.87
CA ARG A 172 -5.28 16.50 8.43
C ARG A 172 -4.72 17.71 7.71
#